data_8a69dd5d0472dee8cdc86e0f4fe8771d
#
_entry.id   8a69dd5d0472dee8cdc86e0f4fe8771d
#
_cell.length_a   1.000
_cell.length_b   1.000
_cell.length_c   1.000
_cell.angle_alpha   90.00
_cell.angle_beta   90.00
_cell.angle_gamma   90.00
#
_symmetry.space_group_name_H-M   'P 1'
#
loop_
_entity.id
_entity.type
_entity.pdbx_description
1 polymer ?
#
loop_
_entity_poly.entity_id
_entity_poly.type
_entity_poly.pdbx_seq_one_letter_code
_entity_poly.pdbx_strand_id
1 'polypeptide(L)'
;MPRKKITKKPIVVAVSGGMDPLHVGHVQLFKEARKLGDKLVVILNNDNWLKNKKTHVFMRQDERKNILEAIVGVDEVVLSSHSRNPKDMSVSGELYKIKPNIFVKGGSRRKEVPEADVCKRINCKIVFNVGPAGNFKYSSLLLAKYVNKVKPIRKLKVDKILDELRIVFGKSKINFLEKLRIKTSDIILRLMNRKKGFGLFVILGWQNNWNKYIDMPDTKQDIYKKHRQNLLKHYHDHKHDIETTVNFDGAILVDNLGNVLHSGVMIEGLKPKEVANKINPGKFNDLSEQFGFKTKVHLRHLSAISASYIFKGTTIFTVSEESDTFHVFENGKIIYSL
;
A
#
# COMPACT_ATOMS: atom_id res chain seq x y z
N MET A 1 -27.86 40.74 -37.95
CA MET A 1 -26.53 40.10 -37.73
C MET A 1 -26.71 38.89 -36.81
N PRO A 2 -26.34 37.68 -37.18
CA PRO A 2 -26.48 36.53 -36.31
C PRO A 2 -25.46 36.64 -35.15
N ARG A 3 -25.94 36.53 -33.93
CA ARG A 3 -25.09 36.49 -32.71
C ARG A 3 -24.17 35.26 -32.78
N LYS A 4 -22.84 35.46 -32.83
CA LYS A 4 -21.86 34.38 -32.65
C LYS A 4 -22.16 33.67 -31.34
N LYS A 5 -22.58 32.40 -31.40
CA LYS A 5 -22.61 31.50 -30.21
C LYS A 5 -21.16 31.39 -29.68
N ILE A 6 -20.90 31.98 -28.53
CA ILE A 6 -19.66 31.78 -27.79
C ILE A 6 -19.71 30.34 -27.30
N THR A 7 -19.04 29.43 -28.01
CA THR A 7 -18.87 28.04 -27.56
C THR A 7 -17.88 28.04 -26.40
N LYS A 8 -18.38 27.80 -25.20
CA LYS A 8 -17.56 27.63 -23.99
C LYS A 8 -16.60 26.47 -24.23
N LYS A 9 -15.29 26.68 -23.99
CA LYS A 9 -14.31 25.59 -24.09
C LYS A 9 -14.70 24.43 -23.17
N PRO A 10 -14.65 23.18 -23.62
CA PRO A 10 -15.02 22.03 -22.81
C PRO A 10 -14.08 21.90 -21.60
N ILE A 11 -14.64 21.56 -20.45
CA ILE A 11 -13.89 21.23 -19.23
C ILE A 11 -13.30 19.82 -19.40
N VAL A 12 -11.98 19.74 -19.47
CA VAL A 12 -11.23 18.47 -19.60
C VAL A 12 -10.84 17.96 -18.22
N VAL A 13 -11.23 16.73 -17.92
CA VAL A 13 -10.89 16.01 -16.71
C VAL A 13 -9.88 14.91 -17.06
N ALA A 14 -8.82 14.79 -16.29
CA ALA A 14 -7.83 13.69 -16.43
C ALA A 14 -7.82 12.80 -15.21
N VAL A 15 -7.66 11.50 -15.41
CA VAL A 15 -7.35 10.50 -14.40
C VAL A 15 -6.10 9.72 -14.81
N SER A 16 -5.34 9.13 -13.87
CA SER A 16 -4.18 8.32 -14.21
C SER A 16 -4.13 7.00 -13.43
N GLY A 17 -3.57 5.96 -14.04
CA GLY A 17 -3.36 4.68 -13.37
C GLY A 17 -2.81 3.59 -14.26
N GLY A 18 -2.36 2.48 -13.61
CA GLY A 18 -1.89 1.30 -14.33
C GLY A 18 -3.00 0.44 -14.93
N MET A 19 -4.17 0.41 -14.30
CA MET A 19 -5.38 -0.33 -14.74
C MET A 19 -5.07 -1.81 -15.07
N ASP A 20 -4.31 -2.47 -14.22
CA ASP A 20 -3.77 -3.81 -14.47
C ASP A 20 -3.98 -4.77 -13.29
N PRO A 21 -4.99 -5.66 -13.36
CA PRO A 21 -6.09 -5.68 -14.31
C PRO A 21 -7.11 -4.56 -14.08
N LEU A 22 -7.90 -4.29 -15.12
CA LEU A 22 -9.05 -3.40 -15.02
C LEU A 22 -10.14 -4.05 -14.15
N HIS A 23 -10.84 -3.25 -13.32
CA HIS A 23 -11.91 -3.73 -12.44
C HIS A 23 -12.97 -2.67 -12.19
N VAL A 24 -14.09 -3.07 -11.57
CA VAL A 24 -15.25 -2.21 -11.32
C VAL A 24 -14.90 -0.89 -10.61
N GLY A 25 -13.88 -0.88 -9.74
CA GLY A 25 -13.41 0.35 -9.08
C GLY A 25 -12.88 1.40 -10.04
N HIS A 26 -12.19 1.00 -11.11
CA HIS A 26 -11.78 1.91 -12.16
C HIS A 26 -12.98 2.47 -12.94
N VAL A 27 -13.96 1.62 -13.27
CA VAL A 27 -15.19 2.06 -13.96
C VAL A 27 -15.95 3.09 -13.13
N GLN A 28 -16.04 2.87 -11.81
CA GLN A 28 -16.69 3.82 -10.91
C GLN A 28 -15.92 5.14 -10.80
N LEU A 29 -14.58 5.08 -10.72
CA LEU A 29 -13.74 6.28 -10.77
C LEU A 29 -14.00 7.08 -12.04
N PHE A 30 -14.07 6.44 -13.20
CA PHE A 30 -14.33 7.12 -14.47
C PHE A 30 -15.71 7.76 -14.49
N LYS A 31 -16.75 7.06 -14.02
CA LYS A 31 -18.11 7.61 -13.91
C LYS A 31 -18.16 8.85 -13.04
N GLU A 32 -17.50 8.84 -11.89
CA GLU A 32 -17.47 9.99 -10.98
C GLU A 32 -16.59 11.13 -11.51
N ALA A 33 -15.46 10.82 -12.11
CA ALA A 33 -14.58 11.81 -12.73
C ALA A 33 -15.30 12.52 -13.91
N ARG A 34 -16.04 11.77 -14.73
CA ARG A 34 -16.80 12.32 -15.88
C ARG A 34 -17.85 13.35 -15.47
N LYS A 35 -18.40 13.27 -14.26
CA LYS A 35 -19.35 14.26 -13.73
C LYS A 35 -18.73 15.63 -13.46
N LEU A 36 -17.40 15.71 -13.41
CA LEU A 36 -16.66 16.94 -13.10
C LEU A 36 -16.36 17.80 -14.34
N GLY A 37 -16.62 17.29 -15.55
CA GLY A 37 -16.38 18.03 -16.78
C GLY A 37 -17.00 17.42 -18.02
N ASP A 38 -16.66 18.00 -19.17
CA ASP A 38 -17.25 17.67 -20.47
C ASP A 38 -16.50 16.58 -21.23
N LYS A 39 -15.22 16.35 -20.89
CA LYS A 39 -14.35 15.35 -21.53
C LYS A 39 -13.50 14.66 -20.48
N LEU A 40 -13.46 13.32 -20.48
CA LEU A 40 -12.61 12.50 -19.62
C LEU A 40 -11.44 11.92 -20.41
N VAL A 41 -10.22 12.24 -20.00
CA VAL A 41 -8.98 11.68 -20.53
C VAL A 41 -8.39 10.74 -19.50
N VAL A 42 -8.14 9.49 -19.89
CA VAL A 42 -7.47 8.48 -19.04
C VAL A 42 -5.99 8.42 -19.45
N ILE A 43 -5.10 8.81 -18.54
CA ILE A 43 -3.66 8.62 -18.70
C ILE A 43 -3.31 7.22 -18.21
N LEU A 44 -3.12 6.30 -19.16
CA LEU A 44 -2.80 4.92 -18.91
C LEU A 44 -1.27 4.76 -18.73
N ASN A 45 -0.84 4.33 -17.57
CA ASN A 45 0.55 4.02 -17.35
C ASN A 45 0.99 2.81 -18.20
N ASN A 46 2.11 2.97 -18.93
CA ASN A 46 2.63 1.96 -19.84
C ASN A 46 3.21 0.73 -19.10
N ASP A 47 3.61 -0.29 -19.85
CA ASP A 47 4.17 -1.52 -19.30
C ASP A 47 5.50 -1.31 -18.57
N ASN A 48 6.30 -0.34 -19.00
CA ASN A 48 7.53 0.01 -18.30
C ASN A 48 7.25 0.52 -16.89
N TRP A 49 6.24 1.39 -16.75
CA TRP A 49 5.80 1.86 -15.44
C TRP A 49 5.32 0.70 -14.55
N LEU A 50 4.52 -0.22 -15.10
CA LEU A 50 4.02 -1.38 -14.35
C LEU A 50 5.17 -2.28 -13.88
N LYS A 51 6.14 -2.58 -14.76
CA LYS A 51 7.32 -3.38 -14.40
C LYS A 51 8.12 -2.75 -13.27
N ASN A 52 8.24 -1.43 -13.25
CA ASN A 52 8.93 -0.72 -12.16
C ASN A 52 8.09 -0.63 -10.88
N LYS A 53 6.75 -0.54 -10.98
CA LYS A 53 5.85 -0.39 -9.84
C LYS A 53 5.42 -1.71 -9.23
N LYS A 54 5.16 -2.74 -10.06
CA LYS A 54 4.55 -4.01 -9.66
C LYS A 54 5.38 -5.24 -10.01
N THR A 55 6.56 -5.07 -10.64
CA THR A 55 7.45 -6.14 -11.12
C THR A 55 6.90 -7.01 -12.25
N HIS A 56 5.61 -6.97 -12.53
CA HIS A 56 4.95 -7.76 -13.58
C HIS A 56 3.89 -6.93 -14.32
N VAL A 57 3.53 -7.41 -15.50
CA VAL A 57 2.42 -6.90 -16.32
C VAL A 57 1.46 -8.07 -16.51
N PHE A 58 0.21 -7.93 -16.06
CA PHE A 58 -0.83 -8.93 -16.25
C PHE A 58 -1.51 -8.79 -17.61
N MET A 59 -1.89 -7.56 -17.97
CA MET A 59 -2.45 -7.22 -19.28
C MET A 59 -1.52 -6.23 -19.97
N ARG A 60 -1.18 -6.48 -21.24
CA ARG A 60 -0.33 -5.57 -22.01
C ARG A 60 -0.99 -4.20 -22.18
N GLN A 61 -0.17 -3.17 -22.36
CA GLN A 61 -0.68 -1.80 -22.46
C GLN A 61 -1.67 -1.58 -23.61
N ASP A 62 -1.47 -2.27 -24.73
CA ASP A 62 -2.37 -2.24 -25.89
C ASP A 62 -3.75 -2.84 -25.55
N GLU A 63 -3.80 -3.98 -24.86
CA GLU A 63 -5.04 -4.60 -24.40
C GLU A 63 -5.77 -3.69 -23.41
N ARG A 64 -5.06 -3.16 -22.42
CA ARG A 64 -5.63 -2.23 -21.43
C ARG A 64 -6.16 -0.96 -22.09
N LYS A 65 -5.45 -0.43 -23.09
CA LYS A 65 -5.87 0.74 -23.86
C LYS A 65 -7.17 0.45 -24.60
N ASN A 66 -7.23 -0.64 -25.36
CA ASN A 66 -8.43 -1.04 -26.11
C ASN A 66 -9.66 -1.20 -25.22
N ILE A 67 -9.49 -1.80 -24.03
CA ILE A 67 -10.60 -1.95 -23.07
C ILE A 67 -11.04 -0.59 -22.55
N LEU A 68 -10.11 0.31 -22.22
CA LEU A 68 -10.42 1.65 -21.72
C LEU A 68 -11.17 2.50 -22.75
N GLU A 69 -10.77 2.42 -24.02
CA GLU A 69 -11.41 3.13 -25.14
C GLU A 69 -12.86 2.66 -25.39
N ALA A 70 -13.18 1.43 -25.00
CA ALA A 70 -14.53 0.87 -25.09
C ALA A 70 -15.42 1.24 -23.88
N ILE A 71 -14.91 1.88 -22.84
CA ILE A 71 -15.68 2.23 -21.63
C ILE A 71 -16.47 3.49 -21.88
N VAL A 72 -17.79 3.40 -21.75
CA VAL A 72 -18.69 4.56 -21.84
C VAL A 72 -18.28 5.63 -20.81
N GLY A 73 -18.08 6.85 -21.31
CA GLY A 73 -17.67 8.01 -20.49
C GLY A 73 -16.16 8.25 -20.46
N VAL A 74 -15.36 7.39 -21.09
CA VAL A 74 -13.95 7.68 -21.42
C VAL A 74 -13.92 8.24 -22.84
N ASP A 75 -13.45 9.46 -23.00
CA ASP A 75 -13.44 10.14 -24.31
C ASP A 75 -12.08 9.99 -25.01
N GLU A 76 -11.00 9.80 -24.24
CA GLU A 76 -9.66 9.64 -24.79
C GLU A 76 -8.76 8.84 -23.83
N VAL A 77 -7.88 8.00 -24.37
CA VAL A 77 -6.85 7.29 -23.63
C VAL A 77 -5.46 7.68 -24.12
N VAL A 78 -4.66 8.26 -23.24
CA VAL A 78 -3.26 8.66 -23.51
C VAL A 78 -2.32 7.71 -22.80
N LEU A 79 -1.43 7.07 -23.56
CA LEU A 79 -0.41 6.19 -22.97
C LEU A 79 0.73 7.03 -22.40
N SER A 80 1.19 6.71 -21.18
CA SER A 80 2.32 7.40 -20.57
C SER A 80 3.64 7.06 -21.27
N SER A 81 4.60 7.99 -21.23
CA SER A 81 5.88 7.93 -21.94
C SER A 81 7.04 7.41 -21.10
N HIS A 82 6.76 6.65 -20.00
CA HIS A 82 7.80 6.15 -19.11
C HIS A 82 8.79 5.23 -19.85
N SER A 83 10.09 5.51 -19.70
CA SER A 83 11.19 4.67 -20.19
C SER A 83 11.30 3.36 -19.39
N ARG A 84 12.21 2.47 -19.78
CA ARG A 84 12.44 1.19 -19.11
C ARG A 84 12.84 1.34 -17.63
N ASN A 85 13.63 2.36 -17.30
CA ASN A 85 14.05 2.71 -15.95
C ASN A 85 13.78 4.19 -15.70
N PRO A 86 12.52 4.59 -15.46
CA PRO A 86 12.16 5.99 -15.35
C PRO A 86 12.66 6.57 -14.00
N LYS A 87 13.30 7.73 -14.08
CA LYS A 87 13.66 8.52 -12.88
C LYS A 87 12.41 9.14 -12.21
N ASP A 88 11.42 9.50 -13.03
CA ASP A 88 10.13 10.04 -12.60
C ASP A 88 9.02 9.03 -12.94
N MET A 89 8.26 8.65 -11.93
CA MET A 89 7.11 7.74 -12.03
C MET A 89 5.77 8.49 -12.08
N SER A 90 5.79 9.82 -12.11
CA SER A 90 4.61 10.65 -12.24
C SER A 90 4.13 10.72 -13.69
N VAL A 91 2.92 11.21 -13.89
CA VAL A 91 2.37 11.54 -15.22
C VAL A 91 2.45 13.04 -15.53
N SER A 92 3.43 13.72 -14.94
CA SER A 92 3.61 15.17 -15.09
C SER A 92 3.82 15.59 -16.54
N GLY A 93 4.56 14.78 -17.32
CA GLY A 93 4.79 15.04 -18.75
C GLY A 93 3.50 14.98 -19.57
N GLU A 94 2.65 14.02 -19.31
CA GLU A 94 1.37 13.85 -20.00
C GLU A 94 0.40 14.98 -19.60
N LEU A 95 0.34 15.32 -18.32
CA LEU A 95 -0.49 16.45 -17.84
C LEU A 95 -0.08 17.78 -18.47
N TYR A 96 1.23 18.02 -18.62
CA TYR A 96 1.74 19.22 -19.27
C TYR A 96 1.34 19.32 -20.74
N LYS A 97 1.25 18.19 -21.46
CA LYS A 97 0.82 18.11 -22.86
C LYS A 97 -0.71 18.28 -23.00
N ILE A 98 -1.48 17.57 -22.17
CA ILE A 98 -2.95 17.55 -22.22
C ILE A 98 -3.55 18.86 -21.70
N LYS A 99 -2.94 19.48 -20.68
CA LYS A 99 -3.41 20.66 -19.98
C LYS A 99 -4.88 20.55 -19.55
N PRO A 100 -5.25 19.50 -18.77
CA PRO A 100 -6.62 19.34 -18.31
C PRO A 100 -6.99 20.46 -17.32
N ASN A 101 -8.28 20.76 -17.20
CA ASN A 101 -8.79 21.68 -16.19
C ASN A 101 -8.79 21.05 -14.79
N ILE A 102 -9.03 19.74 -14.73
CA ILE A 102 -9.13 18.98 -13.48
C ILE A 102 -8.31 17.70 -13.60
N PHE A 103 -7.48 17.43 -12.60
CA PHE A 103 -6.78 16.16 -12.44
C PHE A 103 -7.35 15.43 -11.23
N VAL A 104 -7.88 14.23 -11.45
CA VAL A 104 -8.58 13.43 -10.43
C VAL A 104 -7.68 12.34 -9.89
N LYS A 105 -7.59 12.24 -8.58
CA LYS A 105 -6.97 11.13 -7.85
C LYS A 105 -8.03 10.34 -7.11
N GLY A 106 -8.18 9.07 -7.45
CA GLY A 106 -9.08 8.13 -6.78
C GLY A 106 -8.52 7.60 -5.47
N GLY A 107 -9.41 7.09 -4.61
CA GLY A 107 -9.08 6.49 -3.32
C GLY A 107 -8.78 7.53 -2.23
N SER A 108 -8.46 7.05 -1.02
CA SER A 108 -8.15 7.84 0.18
C SER A 108 -6.74 8.45 0.15
N ARG A 109 -6.27 8.94 -0.99
CA ARG A 109 -4.92 9.51 -1.10
C ARG A 109 -4.88 10.93 -0.59
N ARG A 110 -3.76 11.26 0.06
CA ARG A 110 -3.45 12.53 0.70
C ARG A 110 -3.18 13.66 -0.28
N LYS A 111 -3.13 14.87 0.29
CA LYS A 111 -3.00 16.16 -0.42
C LYS A 111 -1.72 16.35 -1.24
N GLU A 112 -0.68 15.55 -1.02
CA GLU A 112 0.60 15.67 -1.73
C GLU A 112 0.74 14.58 -2.80
N VAL A 113 0.87 15.01 -4.04
CA VAL A 113 1.10 14.15 -5.20
C VAL A 113 2.27 14.70 -6.02
N PRO A 114 3.08 13.85 -6.65
CA PRO A 114 4.22 14.30 -7.47
C PRO A 114 3.82 15.26 -8.60
N GLU A 115 2.58 15.18 -9.04
CA GLU A 115 2.03 16.04 -10.11
C GLU A 115 1.58 17.44 -9.65
N ALA A 116 1.70 17.79 -8.36
CA ALA A 116 1.20 19.06 -7.83
C ALA A 116 1.81 20.28 -8.52
N ASP A 117 3.12 20.28 -8.73
CA ASP A 117 3.84 21.41 -9.34
C ASP A 117 3.45 21.62 -10.81
N VAL A 118 3.31 20.55 -11.58
CA VAL A 118 2.86 20.68 -12.97
C VAL A 118 1.42 21.12 -13.04
N CYS A 119 0.53 20.62 -12.19
CA CYS A 119 -0.85 21.04 -12.13
C CYS A 119 -0.97 22.54 -11.82
N LYS A 120 -0.17 23.06 -10.87
CA LYS A 120 -0.11 24.49 -10.56
C LYS A 120 0.34 25.31 -11.78
N ARG A 121 1.39 24.88 -12.50
CA ARG A 121 1.91 25.59 -13.68
C ARG A 121 0.93 25.65 -14.84
N ILE A 122 0.12 24.61 -15.04
CA ILE A 122 -0.87 24.56 -16.13
C ILE A 122 -2.27 25.03 -15.70
N ASN A 123 -2.42 25.56 -14.48
CA ASN A 123 -3.70 25.98 -13.89
C ASN A 123 -4.74 24.82 -13.85
N CYS A 124 -4.31 23.63 -13.50
CA CYS A 124 -5.12 22.42 -13.36
C CYS A 124 -5.50 22.20 -11.89
N LYS A 125 -6.78 22.08 -11.58
CA LYS A 125 -7.28 21.79 -10.23
C LYS A 125 -7.10 20.28 -9.92
N ILE A 126 -6.48 19.94 -8.79
CA ILE A 126 -6.42 18.55 -8.32
C ILE A 126 -7.63 18.28 -7.43
N VAL A 127 -8.36 17.19 -7.72
CA VAL A 127 -9.50 16.73 -6.93
C VAL A 127 -9.19 15.33 -6.39
N PHE A 128 -9.24 15.19 -5.06
CA PHE A 128 -8.96 13.94 -4.37
C PHE A 128 -10.25 13.23 -3.97
N ASN A 129 -10.13 11.97 -3.58
CA ASN A 129 -11.22 11.15 -3.03
C ASN A 129 -12.42 11.01 -3.97
N VAL A 130 -12.16 11.02 -5.28
CA VAL A 130 -13.19 10.78 -6.29
C VAL A 130 -13.36 9.28 -6.47
N GLY A 131 -14.61 8.85 -6.47
CA GLY A 131 -15.00 7.44 -6.48
C GLY A 131 -15.50 7.00 -5.11
N PRO A 132 -16.09 5.81 -5.01
CA PRO A 132 -16.68 5.37 -3.75
C PRO A 132 -15.61 5.17 -2.68
N ALA A 133 -15.87 5.72 -1.49
CA ALA A 133 -15.06 5.53 -0.30
C ALA A 133 -15.18 4.08 0.19
N GLY A 134 -14.04 3.41 0.45
CA GLY A 134 -13.99 2.11 1.12
C GLY A 134 -13.88 0.90 0.18
N ASN A 135 -13.25 -0.15 0.67
CA ASN A 135 -13.15 -1.53 0.16
C ASN A 135 -13.04 -1.77 -1.36
N PHE A 136 -12.23 -0.96 -2.07
CA PHE A 136 -11.87 -1.29 -3.45
C PHE A 136 -10.87 -2.43 -3.48
N LYS A 137 -11.25 -3.46 -4.24
CA LYS A 137 -10.34 -4.54 -4.60
C LYS A 137 -9.26 -3.95 -5.51
N TYR A 138 -8.07 -3.73 -4.98
CA TYR A 138 -6.92 -3.34 -5.79
C TYR A 138 -6.63 -4.42 -6.84
N SER A 139 -6.17 -4.02 -8.02
CA SER A 139 -5.79 -4.98 -9.09
C SER A 139 -4.84 -6.06 -8.58
N SER A 140 -3.87 -5.71 -7.74
CA SER A 140 -2.95 -6.65 -7.09
C SER A 140 -3.67 -7.69 -6.22
N LEU A 141 -4.72 -7.29 -5.47
CA LEU A 141 -5.50 -8.20 -4.65
C LEU A 141 -6.33 -9.19 -5.50
N LEU A 142 -6.85 -8.75 -6.63
CA LEU A 142 -7.56 -9.63 -7.57
C LEU A 142 -6.61 -10.67 -8.16
N LEU A 143 -5.40 -10.25 -8.57
CA LEU A 143 -4.37 -11.16 -9.08
C LEU A 143 -3.88 -12.13 -8.02
N ALA A 144 -3.60 -11.65 -6.80
CA ALA A 144 -3.19 -12.49 -5.69
C ALA A 144 -4.24 -13.56 -5.36
N LYS A 145 -5.53 -13.21 -5.37
CA LYS A 145 -6.63 -14.17 -5.19
C LYS A 145 -6.67 -15.23 -6.28
N TYR A 146 -6.41 -14.85 -7.52
CA TYR A 146 -6.35 -15.78 -8.65
C TYR A 146 -5.16 -16.74 -8.53
N VAL A 147 -3.96 -16.19 -8.33
CA VAL A 147 -2.71 -16.96 -8.19
C VAL A 147 -2.79 -17.96 -7.04
N ASN A 148 -3.39 -17.55 -5.93
CA ASN A 148 -3.57 -18.40 -4.75
C ASN A 148 -4.60 -19.53 -4.96
N LYS A 149 -5.54 -19.36 -5.87
CA LYS A 149 -6.45 -20.47 -6.30
C LYS A 149 -5.75 -21.49 -7.19
N VAL A 150 -4.73 -21.08 -7.94
CA VAL A 150 -4.05 -21.92 -8.94
C VAL A 150 -2.78 -22.59 -8.38
N LYS A 151 -2.10 -21.97 -7.41
CA LYS A 151 -0.92 -22.59 -6.77
C LYS A 151 -1.32 -23.46 -5.58
N PRO A 152 -0.75 -24.67 -5.42
CA PRO A 152 -0.98 -25.49 -4.24
C PRO A 152 -0.52 -24.72 -2.99
N ILE A 153 -1.36 -24.72 -1.95
CA ILE A 153 -1.09 -24.02 -0.69
C ILE A 153 0.12 -24.71 -0.03
N ARG A 154 1.25 -24.04 0.00
CA ARG A 154 2.40 -24.49 0.82
C ARG A 154 2.00 -24.36 2.28
N LYS A 155 1.72 -25.49 2.93
CA LYS A 155 1.36 -25.52 4.34
C LYS A 155 2.61 -25.25 5.18
N LEU A 156 2.61 -24.16 5.95
CA LEU A 156 3.71 -23.82 6.86
C LEU A 156 3.73 -24.81 8.03
N LYS A 157 4.90 -25.28 8.38
CA LYS A 157 5.11 -26.05 9.62
C LYS A 157 5.25 -25.06 10.79
N VAL A 158 4.11 -24.55 11.27
CA VAL A 158 4.04 -23.43 12.23
C VAL A 158 4.88 -23.72 13.47
N ASP A 159 4.76 -24.91 14.08
CA ASP A 159 5.48 -25.24 15.32
C ASP A 159 6.98 -25.17 15.13
N LYS A 160 7.52 -25.69 13.99
CA LYS A 160 8.94 -25.59 13.68
C LYS A 160 9.40 -24.13 13.54
N ILE A 161 8.60 -23.28 12.88
CA ILE A 161 8.91 -21.84 12.72
C ILE A 161 8.88 -21.13 14.08
N LEU A 162 7.94 -21.50 14.96
CA LEU A 162 7.88 -20.93 16.30
C LEU A 162 9.10 -21.32 17.16
N ASP A 163 9.62 -22.54 17.00
CA ASP A 163 10.87 -22.95 17.69
C ASP A 163 12.08 -22.13 17.19
N GLU A 164 12.19 -21.90 15.90
CA GLU A 164 13.21 -21.02 15.32
C GLU A 164 13.08 -19.59 15.86
N LEU A 165 11.85 -19.06 15.94
CA LEU A 165 11.58 -17.73 16.48
C LEU A 165 11.87 -17.61 17.97
N ARG A 166 11.66 -18.65 18.79
CA ARG A 166 12.07 -18.68 20.21
C ARG A 166 13.58 -18.47 20.35
N ILE A 167 14.38 -19.14 19.52
CA ILE A 167 15.84 -18.97 19.52
C ILE A 167 16.22 -17.53 19.13
N VAL A 168 15.56 -16.96 18.11
CA VAL A 168 15.81 -15.60 17.66
C VAL A 168 15.44 -14.58 18.73
N PHE A 169 14.24 -14.70 19.32
CA PHE A 169 13.77 -13.79 20.36
C PHE A 169 14.55 -13.91 21.67
N GLY A 170 15.05 -15.09 22.02
CA GLY A 170 15.92 -15.29 23.18
C GLY A 170 17.27 -14.57 23.08
N LYS A 171 17.72 -14.26 21.84
CA LYS A 171 18.93 -13.46 21.57
C LYS A 171 18.64 -11.96 21.47
N SER A 172 17.39 -11.56 21.47
CA SER A 172 16.96 -10.17 21.31
C SER A 172 17.21 -9.37 22.60
N LYS A 173 17.58 -8.10 22.44
CA LYS A 173 17.76 -7.14 23.55
C LYS A 173 16.44 -6.43 23.95
N ILE A 174 15.31 -6.86 23.40
CA ILE A 174 14.00 -6.24 23.67
C ILE A 174 13.41 -6.84 24.95
N ASN A 175 13.12 -5.99 25.92
CA ASN A 175 12.72 -6.36 27.28
C ASN A 175 11.19 -6.47 27.49
N PHE A 176 10.43 -6.98 26.54
CA PHE A 176 9.04 -7.35 26.84
C PHE A 176 8.80 -8.83 26.58
N LEU A 177 7.72 -9.34 27.14
CA LEU A 177 7.46 -10.78 27.27
C LEU A 177 7.68 -11.53 25.93
N GLU A 178 8.65 -12.43 25.87
CA GLU A 178 8.86 -13.34 24.75
C GLU A 178 7.56 -14.08 24.38
N LYS A 179 6.76 -14.45 25.39
CA LYS A 179 5.43 -15.05 25.21
C LYS A 179 4.52 -14.23 24.28
N LEU A 180 4.57 -12.89 24.37
CA LEU A 180 3.74 -12.03 23.53
C LEU A 180 4.22 -12.05 22.08
N ARG A 181 5.54 -12.01 21.84
CA ARG A 181 6.14 -12.10 20.50
C ARG A 181 5.83 -13.46 19.84
N ILE A 182 5.98 -14.55 20.57
CA ILE A 182 5.66 -15.91 20.10
C ILE A 182 4.16 -16.03 19.82
N LYS A 183 3.29 -15.54 20.70
CA LYS A 183 1.84 -15.58 20.50
C LYS A 183 1.42 -14.79 19.26
N THR A 184 1.99 -13.61 19.06
CA THR A 184 1.73 -12.79 17.86
C THR A 184 2.18 -13.52 16.59
N SER A 185 3.37 -14.15 16.62
CA SER A 185 3.87 -14.96 15.51
C SER A 185 2.96 -16.15 15.20
N ASP A 186 2.50 -16.87 16.23
CA ASP A 186 1.57 -18.02 16.08
C ASP A 186 0.27 -17.60 15.40
N ILE A 187 -0.31 -16.49 15.83
CA ILE A 187 -1.53 -15.92 15.23
C ILE A 187 -1.31 -15.63 13.73
N ILE A 188 -0.22 -14.93 13.39
CA ILE A 188 0.08 -14.55 12.02
C ILE A 188 0.36 -15.78 11.14
N LEU A 189 1.18 -16.71 11.59
CA LEU A 189 1.56 -17.90 10.84
C LEU A 189 0.37 -18.84 10.61
N ARG A 190 -0.52 -19.02 11.60
CA ARG A 190 -1.77 -19.78 11.43
C ARG A 190 -2.72 -19.08 10.47
N LEU A 191 -2.77 -17.75 10.49
CA LEU A 191 -3.54 -16.97 9.54
C LEU A 191 -3.00 -17.15 8.12
N MET A 192 -1.67 -17.14 7.92
CA MET A 192 -1.03 -17.42 6.63
C MET A 192 -1.33 -18.81 6.10
N ASN A 193 -1.55 -19.80 6.97
CA ASN A 193 -1.98 -21.15 6.56
C ASN A 193 -3.45 -21.21 6.13
N ARG A 194 -4.31 -20.33 6.68
CA ARG A 194 -5.75 -20.29 6.36
C ARG A 194 -6.07 -19.34 5.21
N LYS A 195 -5.33 -18.23 5.09
CA LYS A 195 -5.61 -17.14 4.16
C LYS A 195 -4.35 -16.78 3.38
N LYS A 196 -4.48 -16.58 2.09
CA LYS A 196 -3.38 -16.17 1.19
C LYS A 196 -3.68 -14.81 0.57
N GLY A 197 -2.62 -14.16 0.07
CA GLY A 197 -2.71 -12.88 -0.64
C GLY A 197 -3.29 -11.77 0.23
N PHE A 198 -2.76 -11.62 1.44
CA PHE A 198 -3.06 -10.49 2.31
C PHE A 198 -1.78 -9.79 2.76
N GLY A 199 -1.90 -8.49 2.99
CA GLY A 199 -0.84 -7.70 3.59
C GLY A 199 -1.11 -7.49 5.07
N LEU A 200 -0.05 -7.56 5.90
CA LEU A 200 -0.14 -7.28 7.32
C LEU A 200 1.06 -6.46 7.78
N PHE A 201 0.82 -5.53 8.70
CA PHE A 201 1.84 -4.73 9.36
C PHE A 201 1.46 -4.57 10.84
N VAL A 202 2.18 -5.26 11.74
CA VAL A 202 1.94 -5.19 13.18
C VAL A 202 3.14 -4.58 13.88
N ILE A 203 2.92 -3.58 14.72
CA ILE A 203 3.93 -2.99 15.60
C ILE A 203 3.60 -3.40 17.02
N LEU A 204 4.46 -4.25 17.58
CA LEU A 204 4.35 -4.75 18.94
C LEU A 204 5.28 -3.96 19.87
N GLY A 205 4.76 -3.50 20.99
CA GLY A 205 5.48 -2.65 21.95
C GLY A 205 5.28 -1.15 21.71
N TRP A 206 4.14 -0.75 21.10
CA TRP A 206 3.84 0.65 20.84
C TRP A 206 3.75 1.48 22.13
N GLN A 207 4.26 2.71 22.06
CA GLN A 207 4.25 3.68 23.15
C GLN A 207 3.61 5.01 22.68
N ASN A 208 2.87 5.67 23.56
CA ASN A 208 2.13 6.89 23.24
C ASN A 208 3.00 8.08 22.83
N ASN A 209 4.30 8.12 23.23
CA ASN A 209 5.24 9.16 22.83
C ASN A 209 5.54 9.15 21.31
N TRP A 210 5.15 8.09 20.58
CA TRP A 210 5.28 7.99 19.12
C TRP A 210 4.02 8.41 18.35
N ASN A 211 2.96 8.85 19.04
CA ASN A 211 1.72 9.26 18.38
C ASN A 211 1.89 10.39 17.35
N LYS A 212 2.99 11.16 17.41
CA LYS A 212 3.36 12.15 16.40
C LYS A 212 3.72 11.57 15.02
N TYR A 213 3.99 10.26 14.95
CA TYR A 213 4.33 9.53 13.73
C TYR A 213 3.13 8.81 13.10
N ILE A 214 1.95 8.98 13.64
CA ILE A 214 0.75 8.30 13.15
C ILE A 214 -0.28 9.29 12.66
N ASP A 215 -0.96 8.89 11.58
CA ASP A 215 -2.24 9.45 11.19
C ASP A 215 -3.32 8.41 11.46
N MET A 216 -4.29 8.82 12.27
CA MET A 216 -5.37 7.92 12.70
C MET A 216 -6.30 7.63 11.55
N PRO A 217 -6.70 6.37 11.35
CA PRO A 217 -7.63 6.00 10.31
C PRO A 217 -9.03 6.55 10.59
N ASP A 218 -9.87 6.56 9.56
CA ASP A 218 -11.31 6.73 9.72
C ASP A 218 -11.85 5.69 10.73
N THR A 219 -12.82 6.10 11.54
CA THR A 219 -13.41 5.28 12.63
C THR A 219 -13.93 3.91 12.21
N LYS A 220 -14.16 3.70 10.90
CA LYS A 220 -14.56 2.42 10.32
C LYS A 220 -13.40 1.42 10.16
N GLN A 221 -12.16 1.90 10.06
CA GLN A 221 -10.96 1.06 9.92
C GLN A 221 -10.30 0.77 11.27
N ASP A 222 -10.53 1.60 12.28
CA ASP A 222 -10.08 1.35 13.65
C ASP A 222 -11.12 0.58 14.45
N ILE A 223 -11.18 -0.73 14.23
CA ILE A 223 -12.15 -1.59 14.91
C ILE A 223 -11.84 -1.75 16.40
N TYR A 224 -10.58 -1.63 16.81
CA TYR A 224 -10.16 -1.88 18.19
C TYR A 224 -10.45 -0.72 19.14
N LYS A 225 -10.74 0.45 18.63
CA LYS A 225 -11.26 1.55 19.43
C LYS A 225 -12.58 1.19 20.14
N LYS A 226 -13.42 0.39 19.47
CA LYS A 226 -14.71 -0.08 20.00
C LYS A 226 -14.64 -1.49 20.59
N HIS A 227 -13.79 -2.35 20.04
CA HIS A 227 -13.68 -3.77 20.36
C HIS A 227 -12.29 -4.08 20.89
N ARG A 228 -12.05 -3.76 22.16
CA ARG A 228 -10.75 -3.98 22.82
C ARG A 228 -10.37 -5.45 22.78
N GLN A 229 -9.17 -5.75 22.28
CA GLN A 229 -8.61 -7.09 22.22
C GLN A 229 -7.26 -7.14 22.93
N ASN A 230 -6.93 -8.31 23.49
CA ASN A 230 -5.62 -8.57 24.05
C ASN A 230 -5.09 -9.89 23.49
N LEU A 231 -3.90 -9.86 22.87
CA LEU A 231 -3.32 -11.02 22.18
C LEU A 231 -2.97 -12.18 23.11
N LEU A 232 -2.79 -11.93 24.42
CA LEU A 232 -2.50 -12.96 25.42
C LEU A 232 -3.75 -13.53 26.08
N LYS A 233 -4.87 -12.78 26.03
CA LYS A 233 -6.12 -13.11 26.67
C LYS A 233 -7.21 -13.24 25.60
N HIS A 234 -8.01 -14.32 25.65
CA HIS A 234 -9.27 -14.44 24.88
C HIS A 234 -9.18 -14.17 23.36
N TYR A 235 -8.15 -14.67 22.70
CA TYR A 235 -8.01 -14.54 21.23
C TYR A 235 -8.97 -15.47 20.45
N HIS A 236 -10.17 -15.70 20.92
CA HIS A 236 -11.14 -16.60 20.29
C HIS A 236 -12.42 -15.92 19.78
N ASP A 237 -12.48 -14.58 19.86
CA ASP A 237 -13.59 -13.83 19.23
C ASP A 237 -13.28 -13.56 17.77
N HIS A 238 -13.68 -14.52 16.90
CA HIS A 238 -13.43 -14.51 15.46
C HIS A 238 -14.01 -13.29 14.71
N LYS A 239 -14.86 -12.47 15.35
CA LYS A 239 -15.44 -11.28 14.69
C LYS A 239 -14.50 -10.08 14.68
N HIS A 240 -13.56 -10.02 15.62
CA HIS A 240 -12.71 -8.85 15.84
C HIS A 240 -11.22 -9.19 15.97
N ASP A 241 -10.81 -10.35 15.43
CA ASP A 241 -9.42 -10.76 15.45
C ASP A 241 -8.59 -10.04 14.35
N ILE A 242 -7.27 -10.26 14.35
CA ILE A 242 -6.38 -9.68 13.35
C ILE A 242 -6.81 -10.05 11.92
N GLU A 243 -7.48 -11.19 11.71
CA GLU A 243 -7.96 -11.62 10.41
C GLU A 243 -8.96 -10.62 9.79
N THR A 244 -9.74 -9.92 10.59
CA THR A 244 -10.70 -8.92 10.09
C THR A 244 -10.03 -7.66 9.58
N THR A 245 -8.79 -7.40 9.99
CA THR A 245 -8.02 -6.19 9.64
C THR A 245 -7.07 -6.36 8.46
N VAL A 246 -6.83 -7.59 7.98
CA VAL A 246 -5.84 -7.84 6.91
C VAL A 246 -6.19 -7.22 5.55
N ASN A 247 -7.40 -6.71 5.39
CA ASN A 247 -7.80 -5.96 4.20
C ASN A 247 -7.70 -4.44 4.38
N PHE A 248 -7.27 -3.97 5.56
CA PHE A 248 -7.08 -2.55 5.84
C PHE A 248 -5.66 -2.13 5.45
N ASP A 249 -5.54 -0.98 4.84
CA ASP A 249 -4.24 -0.33 4.69
C ASP A 249 -3.82 0.23 6.06
N GLY A 250 -2.52 0.12 6.36
CA GLY A 250 -1.96 0.65 7.60
C GLY A 250 -1.50 -0.41 8.58
N ALA A 251 -1.07 0.04 9.75
CA ALA A 251 -0.52 -0.79 10.79
C ALA A 251 -1.54 -1.12 11.88
N ILE A 252 -1.32 -2.25 12.55
CA ILE A 252 -1.94 -2.60 13.83
C ILE A 252 -0.95 -2.24 14.93
N LEU A 253 -1.38 -1.45 15.90
CA LEU A 253 -0.58 -1.06 17.05
C LEU A 253 -0.94 -1.88 18.27
N VAL A 254 0.06 -2.49 18.90
CA VAL A 254 -0.09 -3.34 20.09
C VAL A 254 0.89 -2.86 21.16
N ASP A 255 0.42 -2.69 22.40
CA ASP A 255 1.25 -2.30 23.53
C ASP A 255 2.07 -3.47 24.11
N ASN A 256 2.90 -3.18 25.14
CA ASN A 256 3.74 -4.19 25.81
C ASN A 256 2.95 -5.23 26.60
N LEU A 257 1.67 -4.96 26.89
CA LEU A 257 0.79 -5.86 27.62
C LEU A 257 -0.05 -6.75 26.69
N GLY A 258 0.10 -6.56 25.37
CA GLY A 258 -0.62 -7.29 24.34
C GLY A 258 -2.00 -6.70 24.02
N ASN A 259 -2.34 -5.51 24.51
CA ASN A 259 -3.58 -4.85 24.12
C ASN A 259 -3.42 -4.30 22.70
N VAL A 260 -4.37 -4.63 21.84
CA VAL A 260 -4.47 -4.04 20.51
C VAL A 260 -5.09 -2.66 20.65
N LEU A 261 -4.30 -1.64 20.35
CA LEU A 261 -4.69 -0.24 20.53
C LEU A 261 -5.50 0.28 19.35
N HIS A 262 -4.99 0.06 18.15
CA HIS A 262 -5.54 0.60 16.90
C HIS A 262 -5.27 -0.33 15.72
N SER A 263 -6.10 -0.23 14.66
CA SER A 263 -5.88 -0.85 13.34
C SER A 263 -6.04 0.16 12.22
N GLY A 264 -5.43 -0.11 11.06
CA GLY A 264 -5.51 0.77 9.89
C GLY A 264 -4.73 2.07 10.03
N VAL A 265 -3.78 2.14 10.96
CA VAL A 265 -3.01 3.35 11.27
C VAL A 265 -1.94 3.59 10.21
N MET A 266 -1.89 4.79 9.66
CA MET A 266 -0.82 5.17 8.75
C MET A 266 0.40 5.67 9.52
N ILE A 267 1.56 5.07 9.24
CA ILE A 267 2.83 5.49 9.85
C ILE A 267 3.52 6.49 8.94
N GLU A 268 3.88 7.65 9.49
CA GLU A 268 4.42 8.77 8.75
C GLU A 268 5.76 9.26 9.27
N GLY A 269 6.43 10.11 8.49
CA GLY A 269 7.67 10.76 8.90
C GLY A 269 8.88 9.84 9.10
N LEU A 270 8.82 8.58 8.67
CA LEU A 270 9.89 7.58 8.89
C LEU A 270 11.17 7.85 8.10
N LYS A 271 11.08 8.56 6.96
CA LYS A 271 12.21 8.90 6.08
C LYS A 271 13.14 7.71 5.80
N PRO A 272 12.71 6.65 5.12
CA PRO A 272 13.48 5.41 4.97
C PRO A 272 14.90 5.60 4.42
N LYS A 273 15.12 6.56 3.53
CA LYS A 273 16.44 6.87 2.97
C LYS A 273 17.42 7.40 4.03
N GLU A 274 16.96 8.27 4.93
CA GLU A 274 17.79 8.77 6.04
C GLU A 274 18.11 7.66 7.02
N VAL A 275 17.13 6.79 7.31
CA VAL A 275 17.30 5.64 8.20
C VAL A 275 18.28 4.63 7.61
N ALA A 276 18.14 4.30 6.32
CA ALA A 276 19.04 3.39 5.62
C ALA A 276 20.49 3.88 5.67
N ASN A 277 20.73 5.17 5.43
CA ASN A 277 22.07 5.78 5.52
C ASN A 277 22.66 5.74 6.94
N LYS A 278 21.83 5.78 7.99
CA LYS A 278 22.29 5.62 9.37
C LYS A 278 22.63 4.19 9.75
N ILE A 279 21.88 3.23 9.21
CA ILE A 279 22.06 1.79 9.49
C ILE A 279 23.24 1.23 8.69
N ASN A 280 23.29 1.55 7.40
CA ASN A 280 24.26 1.00 6.45
C ASN A 280 24.67 2.08 5.43
N PRO A 281 25.64 2.94 5.82
CA PRO A 281 26.14 3.97 4.92
C PRO A 281 26.94 3.35 3.77
N GLY A 282 26.74 3.85 2.54
CA GLY A 282 27.43 3.37 1.35
C GLY A 282 26.70 3.67 0.06
N LYS A 283 27.22 3.09 -1.04
CA LYS A 283 26.58 3.17 -2.37
C LYS A 283 25.86 1.85 -2.63
N PHE A 284 24.55 1.92 -2.82
CA PHE A 284 23.68 0.79 -3.11
C PHE A 284 22.81 1.09 -4.33
N ASN A 285 22.36 0.05 -5.02
CA ASN A 285 21.51 0.20 -6.21
C ASN A 285 20.12 0.74 -5.83
N ASP A 286 19.60 0.30 -4.69
CA ASP A 286 18.31 0.76 -4.16
C ASP A 286 18.23 0.60 -2.62
N LEU A 287 17.13 1.09 -2.04
CA LEU A 287 16.89 1.01 -0.60
C LEU A 287 16.69 -0.43 -0.09
N SER A 288 16.23 -1.35 -0.93
CA SER A 288 16.04 -2.74 -0.51
C SER A 288 17.39 -3.40 -0.24
N GLU A 289 18.34 -3.22 -1.14
CA GLU A 289 19.71 -3.69 -0.98
C GLU A 289 20.37 -3.02 0.24
N GLN A 290 20.22 -1.70 0.40
CA GLN A 290 20.80 -0.96 1.53
C GLN A 290 20.28 -1.44 2.88
N PHE A 291 19.02 -1.86 2.97
CA PHE A 291 18.43 -2.46 4.15
C PHE A 291 18.74 -3.95 4.32
N GLY A 292 19.44 -4.57 3.37
CA GLY A 292 19.86 -5.97 3.42
C GLY A 292 18.79 -6.98 2.95
N PHE A 293 17.81 -6.55 2.18
CA PHE A 293 16.88 -7.48 1.51
C PHE A 293 17.56 -8.14 0.32
N LYS A 294 17.34 -9.44 0.15
CA LYS A 294 17.89 -10.23 -0.97
C LYS A 294 17.26 -9.89 -2.33
N THR A 295 16.05 -9.34 -2.31
CA THR A 295 15.28 -8.96 -3.50
C THR A 295 14.64 -7.60 -3.26
N LYS A 296 14.25 -6.91 -4.35
CA LYS A 296 13.55 -5.64 -4.24
C LYS A 296 12.22 -5.82 -3.51
N VAL A 297 11.99 -5.02 -2.46
CA VAL A 297 10.78 -5.08 -1.63
C VAL A 297 9.95 -3.81 -1.76
N HIS A 298 8.67 -3.92 -1.40
CA HIS A 298 7.71 -2.82 -1.46
C HIS A 298 7.79 -1.90 -0.23
N LEU A 299 7.12 -0.76 -0.32
CA LEU A 299 7.14 0.31 0.67
C LEU A 299 6.82 -0.18 2.10
N ARG A 300 5.91 -1.16 2.26
CA ARG A 300 5.56 -1.73 3.57
C ARG A 300 6.78 -2.30 4.31
N HIS A 301 7.67 -3.02 3.62
CA HIS A 301 8.88 -3.57 4.22
C HIS A 301 9.91 -2.48 4.56
N LEU A 302 10.07 -1.49 3.67
CA LEU A 302 10.94 -0.35 3.91
C LEU A 302 10.44 0.50 5.08
N SER A 303 9.13 0.65 5.20
CA SER A 303 8.50 1.32 6.35
C SER A 303 8.67 0.52 7.63
N ALA A 304 8.51 -0.82 7.59
CA ALA A 304 8.63 -1.67 8.75
C ALA A 304 10.05 -1.66 9.34
N ILE A 305 11.08 -1.82 8.50
CA ILE A 305 12.47 -1.78 8.98
C ILE A 305 12.84 -0.39 9.50
N SER A 306 12.37 0.67 8.86
CA SER A 306 12.58 2.06 9.30
C SER A 306 11.86 2.32 10.62
N ALA A 307 10.62 1.87 10.76
CA ALA A 307 9.85 1.98 11.99
C ALA A 307 10.55 1.25 13.15
N SER A 308 11.07 0.03 12.92
CA SER A 308 11.78 -0.72 13.95
C SER A 308 13.08 -0.04 14.43
N TYR A 309 13.69 0.80 13.59
CA TYR A 309 14.85 1.61 13.95
C TYR A 309 14.46 2.84 14.77
N ILE A 310 13.36 3.52 14.39
CA ILE A 310 12.88 4.75 15.04
C ILE A 310 12.18 4.43 16.37
N PHE A 311 11.30 3.43 16.36
CA PHE A 311 10.55 2.96 17.54
C PHE A 311 11.35 1.89 18.27
N LYS A 312 12.40 2.32 18.96
CA LYS A 312 13.32 1.42 19.66
C LYS A 312 12.59 0.57 20.70
N GLY A 313 12.92 -0.70 20.76
CA GLY A 313 12.27 -1.63 21.67
C GLY A 313 10.96 -2.22 21.15
N THR A 314 10.62 -2.01 19.87
CA THR A 314 9.48 -2.69 19.22
C THR A 314 9.93 -3.91 18.43
N THR A 315 9.02 -4.90 18.34
CA THR A 315 9.10 -5.99 17.35
C THR A 315 8.05 -5.74 16.28
N ILE A 316 8.46 -5.69 15.03
CA ILE A 316 7.56 -5.40 13.91
C ILE A 316 7.43 -6.63 13.02
N PHE A 317 6.19 -6.99 12.70
CA PHE A 317 5.85 -8.11 11.83
C PHE A 317 5.24 -7.61 10.54
N THR A 318 5.65 -8.19 9.41
CA THR A 318 4.98 -7.97 8.13
C THR A 318 4.67 -9.27 7.43
N VAL A 319 3.54 -9.28 6.70
CA VAL A 319 3.22 -10.27 5.68
C VAL A 319 3.07 -9.55 4.36
N SER A 320 3.71 -10.08 3.32
CA SER A 320 3.58 -9.57 1.96
C SER A 320 2.35 -10.15 1.28
N GLU A 321 1.51 -9.30 0.73
CA GLU A 321 0.35 -9.68 -0.07
C GLU A 321 0.74 -10.40 -1.38
N GLU A 322 1.87 -10.02 -1.96
CA GLU A 322 2.29 -10.50 -3.29
C GLU A 322 3.13 -11.78 -3.22
N SER A 323 4.02 -11.89 -2.22
CA SER A 323 4.98 -12.99 -2.09
C SER A 323 4.64 -13.99 -1.00
N ASP A 324 3.62 -13.73 -0.17
CA ASP A 324 3.31 -14.52 1.03
C ASP A 324 4.53 -14.66 1.97
N THR A 325 5.46 -13.70 1.96
CA THR A 325 6.63 -13.72 2.84
C THR A 325 6.30 -13.11 4.20
N PHE A 326 6.87 -13.71 5.25
CA PHE A 326 6.77 -13.23 6.62
C PHE A 326 8.13 -12.72 7.08
N HIS A 327 8.17 -11.49 7.60
CA HIS A 327 9.39 -10.89 8.14
C HIS A 327 9.16 -10.35 9.53
N VAL A 328 10.22 -10.42 10.34
CA VAL A 328 10.28 -9.83 11.68
C VAL A 328 11.45 -8.86 11.75
N PHE A 329 11.20 -7.66 12.28
CA PHE A 329 12.17 -6.58 12.35
C PHE A 329 12.33 -6.09 13.79
N GLU A 330 13.57 -5.86 14.20
CA GLU A 330 13.91 -5.20 15.46
C GLU A 330 15.14 -4.29 15.26
N ASN A 331 15.10 -3.10 15.84
CA ASN A 331 16.22 -2.15 15.86
C ASN A 331 16.85 -1.89 14.47
N GLY A 332 16.02 -1.78 13.43
CA GLY A 332 16.47 -1.54 12.06
C GLY A 332 17.09 -2.75 11.35
N LYS A 333 16.84 -3.95 11.84
CA LYS A 333 17.37 -5.19 11.25
C LYS A 333 16.24 -6.18 10.98
N ILE A 334 16.42 -6.98 9.93
CA ILE A 334 15.61 -8.18 9.69
C ILE A 334 16.16 -9.27 10.62
N ILE A 335 15.39 -9.69 11.62
CA ILE A 335 15.80 -10.73 12.56
C ILE A 335 15.28 -12.12 12.18
N TYR A 336 14.20 -12.16 11.35
CA TYR A 336 13.67 -13.41 10.80
C TYR A 336 13.00 -13.14 9.45
N SER A 337 13.09 -14.11 8.54
CA SER A 337 12.48 -14.06 7.19
C SER A 337 12.08 -15.46 6.75
N LEU A 338 10.84 -15.61 6.24
CA LEU A 338 10.26 -16.86 5.75
C LEU A 338 9.78 -16.69 4.31
#